data_64b99b1d0fb83fc5c42fd25a39b6fc06
#
_entry.id   64b99b1d0fb83fc5c42fd25a39b6fc06
#
_cell.length_a   1.000
_cell.length_b   1.000
_cell.length_c   1.000
_cell.angle_alpha   90.00
_cell.angle_beta   90.00
_cell.angle_gamma   90.00
#
_symmetry.space_group_name_H-M   'P 1'
#
loop_
_entity.id
_entity.type
_entity.pdbx_description
1 polymer ?
#
loop_
_entity_poly.entity_id
_entity_poly.type
_entity_poly.pdbx_seq_one_letter_code
_entity_poly.pdbx_strand_id
1 'polypeptide(L)'
;MAIKKLLYGTNTVVLALVILGIVLAINFLSKRFFNRLDLTENKMYTISKSTKKKLKELDDVVRIAAYFSKSPVQVSRIRGEVKDMLDEYDAFGSGNLKIDFLPIGDDEDFKQNLRFMGIPEVQVNVREKDKIEVANVYMGIAILYEDKKEVIPVIQNTSSLEYDLTSAIIKLTNKETSTIGFLAGHDEFDINAQNNAQLRQELAKQYEIQKVEIKGGKPIDEKISTLVVAGPKSTIGEREKYEIDQFIMRGGKAIFLIDSINMPPGTIQANPLSTGLNDLLSHHGVKLGNNLVADYASHDNLTYSQGGFMTVTRPYPYFPKVLKEFKFLTGETSEGLAADHMITGRLDSLTLPWTSSLEILS
;
A
#
# COMPACT_ATOMS: atom_id res chain seq x y z
N MET A 1 63.61 14.77 -34.47
CA MET A 1 63.03 14.48 -33.15
C MET A 1 61.95 15.48 -32.70
N ALA A 2 62.05 16.76 -33.06
CA ALA A 2 61.08 17.79 -32.63
C ALA A 2 59.64 17.60 -33.17
N ILE A 3 59.46 17.20 -34.41
CA ILE A 3 58.16 17.00 -35.07
C ILE A 3 57.31 15.88 -34.41
N LYS A 4 57.96 14.76 -34.01
CA LYS A 4 57.26 13.68 -33.26
C LYS A 4 56.77 14.12 -31.86
N LYS A 5 57.51 14.92 -31.13
CA LYS A 5 57.10 15.45 -29.84
C LYS A 5 55.92 16.43 -29.97
N LEU A 6 55.90 17.24 -31.05
CA LEU A 6 54.81 18.16 -31.30
C LEU A 6 53.49 17.40 -31.64
N LEU A 7 53.58 16.37 -32.47
CA LEU A 7 52.42 15.51 -32.82
C LEU A 7 51.87 14.75 -31.59
N TYR A 8 52.73 14.23 -30.70
CA TYR A 8 52.29 13.58 -29.47
C TYR A 8 51.62 14.58 -28.51
N GLY A 9 52.13 15.80 -28.39
CA GLY A 9 51.52 16.84 -27.57
C GLY A 9 50.15 17.26 -28.10
N THR A 10 50.00 17.43 -29.40
CA THR A 10 48.71 17.80 -30.02
C THR A 10 47.69 16.68 -29.87
N ASN A 11 48.05 15.43 -30.08
CA ASN A 11 47.14 14.28 -29.89
C ASN A 11 46.69 14.16 -28.42
N THR A 12 47.56 14.41 -27.45
CA THR A 12 47.22 14.37 -26.01
C THR A 12 46.21 15.48 -25.64
N VAL A 13 46.38 16.69 -26.19
CA VAL A 13 45.45 17.79 -25.99
C VAL A 13 44.08 17.50 -26.62
N VAL A 14 44.08 16.97 -27.85
CA VAL A 14 42.82 16.59 -28.52
C VAL A 14 42.10 15.49 -27.75
N LEU A 15 42.83 14.46 -27.27
CA LEU A 15 42.27 13.39 -26.46
C LEU A 15 41.67 13.92 -25.16
N ALA A 16 42.35 14.84 -24.48
CA ALA A 16 41.84 15.48 -23.23
C ALA A 16 40.55 16.28 -23.49
N LEU A 17 40.50 17.01 -24.62
CA LEU A 17 39.27 17.76 -25.01
C LEU A 17 38.11 16.83 -25.34
N VAL A 18 38.37 15.71 -26.02
CA VAL A 18 37.34 14.70 -26.31
C VAL A 18 36.81 14.05 -25.02
N ILE A 19 37.70 13.67 -24.09
CA ILE A 19 37.30 13.10 -22.82
C ILE A 19 36.48 14.14 -22.01
N LEU A 20 36.89 15.40 -21.95
CA LEU A 20 36.16 16.47 -21.33
C LEU A 20 34.75 16.64 -21.94
N GLY A 21 34.68 16.63 -23.30
CA GLY A 21 33.41 16.69 -24.01
C GLY A 21 32.46 15.52 -23.68
N ILE A 22 33.02 14.29 -23.62
CA ILE A 22 32.26 13.09 -23.22
C ILE A 22 31.76 13.23 -21.78
N VAL A 23 32.58 13.68 -20.84
CA VAL A 23 32.17 13.87 -19.44
C VAL A 23 31.07 14.92 -19.32
N LEU A 24 31.20 16.03 -20.05
CA LEU A 24 30.16 17.07 -20.07
C LEU A 24 28.86 16.56 -20.73
N ALA A 25 28.97 15.77 -21.81
CA ALA A 25 27.80 15.16 -22.46
C ALA A 25 27.11 14.14 -21.55
N ILE A 26 27.87 13.27 -20.87
CA ILE A 26 27.32 12.31 -19.88
C ILE A 26 26.64 13.03 -18.74
N ASN A 27 27.27 14.09 -18.21
CA ASN A 27 26.67 14.89 -17.12
C ASN A 27 25.37 15.60 -17.59
N PHE A 28 25.35 16.13 -18.81
CA PHE A 28 24.16 16.74 -19.40
C PHE A 28 23.04 15.73 -19.65
N LEU A 29 23.37 14.57 -20.24
CA LEU A 29 22.41 13.48 -20.46
C LEU A 29 21.90 12.92 -19.13
N SER A 30 22.76 12.73 -18.13
CA SER A 30 22.39 12.24 -16.81
C SER A 30 21.37 13.15 -16.08
N LYS A 31 21.46 14.47 -16.30
CA LYS A 31 20.44 15.43 -15.78
C LYS A 31 19.13 15.38 -16.55
N ARG A 32 19.15 15.00 -17.82
CA ARG A 32 17.95 14.98 -18.67
C ARG A 32 17.22 13.64 -18.69
N PHE A 33 17.95 12.54 -18.49
CA PHE A 33 17.41 11.20 -18.37
C PHE A 33 17.58 10.73 -16.93
N PHE A 34 16.64 11.13 -16.07
CA PHE A 34 16.60 10.68 -14.69
C PHE A 34 16.11 9.22 -14.63
N ASN A 35 17.02 8.27 -14.89
CA ASN A 35 16.76 6.86 -14.68
C ASN A 35 17.44 6.43 -13.39
N ARG A 36 16.71 6.52 -12.27
CA ARG A 36 17.16 6.01 -11.00
C ARG A 36 16.98 4.50 -10.99
N LEU A 37 18.08 3.75 -11.05
CA LEU A 37 18.07 2.31 -10.85
C LEU A 37 18.03 2.04 -9.35
N ASP A 38 16.88 1.61 -8.86
CA ASP A 38 16.74 1.15 -7.48
C ASP A 38 17.29 -0.29 -7.40
N LEU A 39 18.46 -0.40 -6.75
CA LEU A 39 19.17 -1.67 -6.53
C LEU A 39 18.78 -2.33 -5.20
N THR A 40 17.81 -1.77 -4.48
CA THR A 40 17.32 -2.39 -3.25
C THR A 40 16.46 -3.60 -3.57
N GLU A 41 16.60 -4.64 -2.75
CA GLU A 41 15.88 -5.93 -2.91
C GLU A 41 14.35 -5.73 -2.99
N ASN A 42 13.81 -4.76 -2.25
CA ASN A 42 12.38 -4.46 -2.17
C ASN A 42 11.94 -3.23 -2.98
N LYS A 43 12.82 -2.65 -3.81
CA LYS A 43 12.54 -1.42 -4.60
C LYS A 43 11.90 -0.31 -3.75
N MET A 44 12.40 -0.13 -2.53
CA MET A 44 11.81 0.78 -1.52
C MET A 44 11.80 2.25 -1.95
N TYR A 45 12.62 2.61 -2.93
CA TYR A 45 12.74 3.98 -3.47
C TYR A 45 12.06 4.15 -4.82
N THR A 46 11.31 3.15 -5.28
CA THR A 46 10.56 3.23 -6.54
C THR A 46 9.07 3.17 -6.27
N ILE A 47 8.33 4.20 -6.67
CA ILE A 47 6.88 4.24 -6.53
C ILE A 47 6.18 3.24 -7.46
N SER A 48 5.03 2.73 -7.02
CA SER A 48 4.27 1.70 -7.71
C SER A 48 3.76 2.14 -9.09
N LYS A 49 3.47 1.17 -9.96
CA LYS A 49 2.89 1.44 -11.29
C LYS A 49 1.56 2.19 -11.18
N SER A 50 0.75 1.91 -10.14
CA SER A 50 -0.52 2.59 -9.88
C SER A 50 -0.32 4.05 -9.52
N THR A 51 0.63 4.35 -8.62
CA THR A 51 1.00 5.72 -8.27
C THR A 51 1.48 6.50 -9.50
N LYS A 52 2.40 5.91 -10.29
CA LYS A 52 2.88 6.51 -11.55
C LYS A 52 1.76 6.83 -12.53
N LYS A 53 0.77 5.93 -12.64
CA LYS A 53 -0.40 6.16 -13.50
C LYS A 53 -1.23 7.33 -12.97
N LYS A 54 -1.51 7.35 -11.67
CA LYS A 54 -2.31 8.42 -11.05
C LYS A 54 -1.65 9.80 -11.15
N LEU A 55 -0.34 9.88 -10.95
CA LEU A 55 0.41 11.12 -11.10
C LEU A 55 0.39 11.68 -12.53
N LYS A 56 0.40 10.80 -13.54
CA LYS A 56 0.28 11.20 -14.95
C LYS A 56 -1.12 11.66 -15.34
N GLU A 57 -2.14 11.22 -14.62
CA GLU A 57 -3.55 11.55 -14.82
C GLU A 57 -4.00 12.81 -14.06
N LEU A 58 -3.08 13.56 -13.45
CA LEU A 58 -3.42 14.80 -12.76
C LEU A 58 -3.84 15.88 -13.77
N ASP A 59 -5.07 16.38 -13.61
CA ASP A 59 -5.66 17.39 -14.49
C ASP A 59 -5.14 18.82 -14.17
N ASP A 60 -4.79 19.09 -12.91
CA ASP A 60 -4.32 20.39 -12.43
C ASP A 60 -3.22 20.23 -11.38
N VAL A 61 -2.63 21.34 -10.95
CA VAL A 61 -1.47 21.40 -10.08
C VAL A 61 -1.80 20.98 -8.65
N VAL A 62 -1.18 19.91 -8.20
CA VAL A 62 -1.13 19.49 -6.78
C VAL A 62 0.15 20.06 -6.16
N ARG A 63 0.01 20.76 -5.03
CA ARG A 63 1.14 21.29 -4.28
C ARG A 63 1.39 20.47 -3.02
N ILE A 64 2.62 20.00 -2.83
CA ILE A 64 3.08 19.28 -1.65
C ILE A 64 4.05 20.16 -0.88
N ALA A 65 3.70 20.53 0.35
CA ALA A 65 4.53 21.31 1.24
C ALA A 65 5.03 20.43 2.39
N ALA A 66 6.33 20.15 2.44
CA ALA A 66 6.97 19.32 3.45
C ALA A 66 7.61 20.19 4.54
N TYR A 67 7.22 19.94 5.78
CA TYR A 67 7.65 20.67 6.97
C TYR A 67 8.46 19.74 7.87
N PHE A 68 9.78 19.84 7.75
CA PHE A 68 10.71 18.99 8.50
C PHE A 68 11.78 19.81 9.22
N SER A 69 11.97 19.53 10.50
CA SER A 69 13.11 20.03 11.26
C SER A 69 14.43 19.51 10.68
N LYS A 70 15.50 20.31 10.75
CA LYS A 70 16.82 19.93 10.23
C LYS A 70 17.61 19.05 11.20
N SER A 71 17.27 19.08 12.47
CA SER A 71 17.87 18.30 13.57
C SER A 71 16.76 17.68 14.41
N PRO A 72 17.00 16.59 15.15
CA PRO A 72 18.23 15.79 15.25
C PRO A 72 18.49 14.87 14.04
N VAL A 73 19.59 14.11 14.07
CA VAL A 73 20.05 13.24 12.97
C VAL A 73 18.97 12.27 12.48
N GLN A 74 18.16 11.70 13.40
CA GLN A 74 17.06 10.80 13.07
C GLN A 74 16.01 11.48 12.17
N VAL A 75 15.65 12.73 12.51
CA VAL A 75 14.71 13.53 11.73
C VAL A 75 15.30 13.93 10.38
N SER A 76 16.59 14.29 10.37
CA SER A 76 17.30 14.60 9.13
C SER A 76 17.35 13.42 8.16
N ARG A 77 17.50 12.19 8.68
CA ARG A 77 17.45 10.97 7.87
C ARG A 77 16.06 10.76 7.26
N ILE A 78 15.00 10.80 8.08
CA ILE A 78 13.61 10.66 7.59
C ILE A 78 13.31 11.74 6.56
N ARG A 79 13.73 12.99 6.80
CA ARG A 79 13.61 14.08 5.84
C ARG A 79 14.30 13.77 4.51
N GLY A 80 15.47 13.13 4.54
CA GLY A 80 16.19 12.68 3.34
C GLY A 80 15.40 11.63 2.56
N GLU A 81 14.90 10.60 3.25
CA GLU A 81 14.10 9.53 2.66
C GLU A 81 12.78 10.07 2.07
N VAL A 82 12.12 10.99 2.77
CA VAL A 82 10.91 11.68 2.28
C VAL A 82 11.23 12.50 1.03
N LYS A 83 12.36 13.22 1.04
CA LYS A 83 12.80 13.98 -0.14
C LYS A 83 13.02 13.08 -1.34
N ASP A 84 13.71 11.96 -1.16
CA ASP A 84 13.95 11.00 -2.23
C ASP A 84 12.66 10.45 -2.84
N MET A 85 11.66 10.17 -2.01
CA MET A 85 10.34 9.72 -2.48
C MET A 85 9.58 10.84 -3.21
N LEU A 86 9.60 12.05 -2.70
CA LEU A 86 8.95 13.20 -3.35
C LEU A 86 9.63 13.57 -4.68
N ASP A 87 10.95 13.44 -4.78
CA ASP A 87 11.68 13.61 -6.05
C ASP A 87 11.22 12.58 -7.11
N GLU A 88 10.91 11.33 -6.67
CA GLU A 88 10.32 10.31 -7.55
C GLU A 88 8.88 10.70 -7.99
N TYR A 89 8.07 11.25 -7.09
CA TYR A 89 6.73 11.76 -7.42
C TYR A 89 6.80 12.87 -8.45
N ASP A 90 7.71 13.83 -8.27
CA ASP A 90 7.91 14.95 -9.19
C ASP A 90 8.28 14.47 -10.60
N ALA A 91 9.15 13.47 -10.68
CA ALA A 91 9.58 12.87 -11.96
C ALA A 91 8.42 12.29 -12.78
N PHE A 92 7.33 11.85 -12.12
CA PHE A 92 6.14 11.29 -12.79
C PHE A 92 4.92 12.21 -12.79
N GLY A 93 4.97 13.37 -12.13
CA GLY A 93 3.88 14.34 -12.04
C GLY A 93 3.60 15.15 -13.28
N SER A 94 4.36 14.96 -14.37
CA SER A 94 4.16 15.61 -15.69
C SER A 94 4.05 17.14 -15.63
N GLY A 95 4.65 17.77 -14.60
CA GLY A 95 4.58 19.24 -14.38
C GLY A 95 3.36 19.69 -13.56
N ASN A 96 2.41 18.80 -13.25
CA ASN A 96 1.25 19.08 -12.42
C ASN A 96 1.50 18.75 -10.93
N LEU A 97 2.77 18.62 -10.53
CA LEU A 97 3.16 18.44 -9.14
C LEU A 97 4.18 19.51 -8.76
N LYS A 98 3.94 20.21 -7.65
CA LYS A 98 4.89 21.19 -7.10
C LYS A 98 5.24 20.79 -5.68
N ILE A 99 6.53 20.62 -5.42
CA ILE A 99 7.05 20.15 -4.15
C ILE A 99 7.94 21.22 -3.52
N ASP A 100 7.58 21.62 -2.30
CA ASP A 100 8.30 22.60 -1.52
C ASP A 100 8.74 22.00 -0.18
N PHE A 101 10.04 22.04 0.12
CA PHE A 101 10.56 21.77 1.47
C PHE A 101 10.73 23.10 2.21
N LEU A 102 9.81 23.38 3.11
CA LEU A 102 9.78 24.63 3.82
C LEU A 102 10.61 24.56 5.12
N PRO A 103 11.48 25.54 5.35
CA PRO A 103 12.25 25.58 6.60
C PRO A 103 11.30 25.90 7.77
N ILE A 104 11.52 25.22 8.90
CA ILE A 104 10.84 25.55 10.15
C ILE A 104 11.58 26.73 10.76
N GLY A 105 10.89 27.86 10.88
CA GLY A 105 11.39 29.05 11.56
C GLY A 105 11.18 28.99 13.07
N ASP A 106 11.84 29.90 13.80
CA ASP A 106 11.66 30.07 15.23
C ASP A 106 10.44 30.96 15.57
N ASP A 107 9.78 31.48 14.55
CA ASP A 107 8.59 32.36 14.65
C ASP A 107 7.40 31.58 15.22
N GLU A 108 6.88 32.03 16.33
CA GLU A 108 5.73 31.41 17.02
C GLU A 108 4.44 31.50 16.20
N ASP A 109 4.24 32.57 15.44
CA ASP A 109 3.08 32.69 14.55
C ASP A 109 3.12 31.63 13.44
N PHE A 110 4.31 31.36 12.90
CA PHE A 110 4.50 30.29 11.92
C PHE A 110 4.21 28.90 12.52
N LYS A 111 4.71 28.64 13.74
CA LYS A 111 4.45 27.38 14.45
C LYS A 111 2.97 27.20 14.79
N GLN A 112 2.30 28.29 15.19
CA GLN A 112 0.87 28.28 15.43
C GLN A 112 0.08 27.98 14.16
N ASN A 113 0.46 28.54 13.02
CA ASN A 113 -0.15 28.25 11.73
C ASN A 113 0.03 26.78 11.32
N LEU A 114 1.19 26.15 11.59
CA LEU A 114 1.40 24.72 11.35
C LEU A 114 0.45 23.87 12.19
N ARG A 115 0.24 24.23 13.47
CA ARG A 115 -0.73 23.53 14.34
C ARG A 115 -2.16 23.63 13.79
N PHE A 116 -2.60 24.83 13.38
CA PHE A 116 -3.91 25.04 12.73
C PHE A 116 -4.01 24.30 11.39
N MET A 117 -2.92 24.15 10.67
CA MET A 117 -2.86 23.39 9.45
C MET A 117 -3.02 21.87 9.71
N GLY A 118 -2.76 21.40 10.93
CA GLY A 118 -2.81 20.00 11.35
C GLY A 118 -1.44 19.32 11.40
N ILE A 119 -0.35 20.10 11.42
CA ILE A 119 1.02 19.62 11.57
C ILE A 119 1.51 19.99 12.97
N PRO A 120 1.42 19.08 13.95
CA PRO A 120 1.81 19.33 15.31
C PRO A 120 3.32 19.28 15.49
N GLU A 121 3.80 19.98 16.49
CA GLU A 121 5.12 19.76 17.06
C GLU A 121 5.11 18.44 17.84
N VAL A 122 6.08 17.59 17.61
CA VAL A 122 6.22 16.28 18.27
C VAL A 122 7.54 16.17 19.01
N GLN A 123 7.52 15.45 20.12
CA GLN A 123 8.73 15.19 20.91
C GLN A 123 9.38 13.90 20.44
N VAL A 124 10.68 13.96 20.16
CA VAL A 124 11.49 12.80 19.85
C VAL A 124 12.62 12.67 20.88
N ASN A 125 12.84 11.45 21.35
CA ASN A 125 13.94 11.13 22.24
C ASN A 125 15.21 10.96 21.40
N VAL A 126 16.19 11.82 21.65
CA VAL A 126 17.49 11.78 20.99
C VAL A 126 18.50 11.17 21.94
N ARG A 127 19.18 10.12 21.50
CA ARG A 127 20.25 9.51 22.25
C ARG A 127 21.58 10.01 21.68
N GLU A 128 22.22 10.94 22.37
CA GLU A 128 23.59 11.37 22.09
C GLU A 128 24.53 10.82 23.14
N LYS A 129 25.44 9.92 22.73
CA LYS A 129 26.40 9.26 23.59
C LYS A 129 25.77 8.68 24.86
N ASP A 130 25.85 9.40 26.02
CA ASP A 130 25.33 8.94 27.30
C ASP A 130 24.14 9.77 27.83
N LYS A 131 23.58 10.65 27.01
CA LYS A 131 22.46 11.51 27.40
C LYS A 131 21.23 11.23 26.51
N ILE A 132 20.06 11.22 27.13
CA ILE A 132 18.78 11.26 26.43
C ILE A 132 18.29 12.69 26.49
N GLU A 133 18.20 13.34 25.34
CA GLU A 133 17.61 14.66 25.20
C GLU A 133 16.26 14.55 24.49
N VAL A 134 15.31 15.40 24.87
CA VAL A 134 14.02 15.50 24.21
C VAL A 134 14.09 16.69 23.25
N ALA A 135 13.90 16.43 21.96
CA ALA A 135 13.85 17.48 20.95
C ALA A 135 12.42 17.65 20.44
N ASN A 136 11.97 18.89 20.34
CA ASN A 136 10.72 19.25 19.70
C ASN A 136 10.96 19.42 18.19
N VAL A 137 10.21 18.71 17.38
CA VAL A 137 10.42 18.65 15.92
C VAL A 137 9.12 18.66 15.14
N TYR A 138 9.20 19.05 13.89
CA TYR A 138 8.12 18.94 12.91
C TYR A 138 8.52 17.90 11.86
N MET A 139 7.57 17.03 11.48
CA MET A 139 7.77 15.95 10.51
C MET A 139 6.45 15.67 9.79
N GLY A 140 5.90 16.68 9.11
CA GLY A 140 4.60 16.56 8.44
C GLY A 140 4.61 17.08 7.01
N ILE A 141 3.57 16.71 6.28
CA ILE A 141 3.34 17.14 4.89
C ILE A 141 1.92 17.66 4.76
N ALA A 142 1.75 18.80 4.09
CA ALA A 142 0.47 19.28 3.62
C ALA A 142 0.40 19.12 2.09
N ILE A 143 -0.73 18.62 1.60
CA ILE A 143 -1.04 18.45 0.19
C ILE A 143 -2.23 19.34 -0.12
N LEU A 144 -2.08 20.21 -1.12
CA LEU A 144 -3.07 21.19 -1.50
C LEU A 144 -3.46 21.01 -2.97
N TYR A 145 -4.74 21.09 -3.24
CA TYR A 145 -5.31 21.04 -4.57
C TYR A 145 -6.53 21.96 -4.62
N GLU A 146 -6.48 22.99 -5.45
CA GLU A 146 -7.48 24.07 -5.43
C GLU A 146 -7.70 24.61 -4.00
N ASP A 147 -8.94 24.64 -3.51
CA ASP A 147 -9.30 25.07 -2.15
C ASP A 147 -9.29 23.92 -1.12
N LYS A 148 -8.93 22.70 -1.55
CA LYS A 148 -8.91 21.51 -0.70
C LYS A 148 -7.53 21.24 -0.13
N LYS A 149 -7.50 20.64 1.04
CA LYS A 149 -6.27 20.31 1.78
C LYS A 149 -6.38 18.94 2.44
N GLU A 150 -5.32 18.16 2.33
CA GLU A 150 -5.06 16.95 3.13
C GLU A 150 -3.71 17.09 3.83
N VAL A 151 -3.59 16.48 5.00
CA VAL A 151 -2.39 16.59 5.82
C VAL A 151 -1.96 15.21 6.32
N ILE A 152 -0.69 14.93 6.21
CA ILE A 152 -0.01 13.83 6.91
C ILE A 152 0.67 14.46 8.11
N PRO A 153 0.09 14.34 9.33
CA PRO A 153 0.51 15.16 10.47
C PRO A 153 1.93 14.87 10.93
N VAL A 154 2.30 13.58 10.97
CA VAL A 154 3.59 13.10 11.49
C VAL A 154 4.07 11.89 10.69
N ILE A 155 5.28 11.97 10.17
CA ILE A 155 5.94 10.90 9.43
C ILE A 155 7.10 10.37 10.26
N GLN A 156 6.89 9.27 10.97
CA GLN A 156 7.92 8.63 11.80
C GLN A 156 8.77 7.63 11.01
N ASN A 157 8.25 7.09 9.93
CA ASN A 157 8.93 6.21 8.99
C ASN A 157 8.32 6.38 7.59
N THR A 158 8.98 5.86 6.58
CA THR A 158 8.59 6.02 5.17
C THR A 158 7.91 4.80 4.56
N SER A 159 7.67 3.74 5.34
CA SER A 159 7.11 2.48 4.83
C SER A 159 5.69 2.61 4.26
N SER A 160 4.83 3.44 4.86
CA SER A 160 3.48 3.73 4.39
C SER A 160 3.37 5.02 3.56
N LEU A 161 4.46 5.78 3.45
CA LEU A 161 4.41 7.16 2.92
C LEU A 161 3.88 7.24 1.48
N GLU A 162 4.25 6.30 0.61
CA GLU A 162 3.68 6.28 -0.75
C GLU A 162 2.16 6.09 -0.73
N TYR A 163 1.68 5.17 0.10
CA TYR A 163 0.24 4.95 0.25
C TYR A 163 -0.45 6.21 0.76
N ASP A 164 0.09 6.83 1.81
CA ASP A 164 -0.50 8.01 2.45
C ASP A 164 -0.52 9.20 1.48
N LEU A 165 0.58 9.47 0.76
CA LEU A 165 0.66 10.54 -0.24
C LEU A 165 -0.29 10.29 -1.41
N THR A 166 -0.24 9.09 -1.99
CA THR A 166 -1.10 8.75 -3.15
C THR A 166 -2.57 8.81 -2.77
N SER A 167 -2.92 8.31 -1.59
CA SER A 167 -4.29 8.35 -1.07
C SER A 167 -4.79 9.77 -0.87
N ALA A 168 -3.96 10.63 -0.30
CA ALA A 168 -4.28 12.05 -0.10
C ALA A 168 -4.46 12.78 -1.45
N ILE A 169 -3.58 12.52 -2.42
CA ILE A 169 -3.71 13.08 -3.78
C ILE A 169 -5.01 12.61 -4.43
N ILE A 170 -5.30 11.31 -4.41
CA ILE A 170 -6.53 10.75 -4.98
C ILE A 170 -7.77 11.37 -4.32
N LYS A 171 -7.78 11.49 -2.99
CA LYS A 171 -8.89 12.09 -2.24
C LYS A 171 -9.13 13.55 -2.64
N LEU A 172 -8.08 14.32 -2.86
CA LEU A 172 -8.17 15.73 -3.25
C LEU A 172 -8.62 15.91 -4.70
N THR A 173 -8.11 15.07 -5.60
CA THR A 173 -8.32 15.20 -7.06
C THR A 173 -9.56 14.47 -7.59
N ASN A 174 -10.07 13.48 -6.86
CA ASN A 174 -11.29 12.80 -7.25
C ASN A 174 -12.50 13.73 -7.12
N LYS A 175 -13.29 13.81 -8.19
CA LYS A 175 -14.54 14.60 -8.24
C LYS A 175 -15.67 13.90 -7.48
N GLU A 176 -15.64 12.56 -7.43
CA GLU A 176 -16.64 11.73 -6.76
C GLU A 176 -15.96 10.71 -5.86
N THR A 177 -16.46 10.55 -4.65
CA THR A 177 -15.99 9.51 -3.73
C THR A 177 -16.62 8.17 -4.14
N SER A 178 -15.78 7.17 -4.40
CA SER A 178 -16.27 5.82 -4.71
C SER A 178 -16.90 5.18 -3.49
N THR A 179 -18.03 4.51 -3.65
CA THR A 179 -18.74 3.81 -2.59
C THR A 179 -18.40 2.32 -2.58
N ILE A 180 -18.00 1.81 -1.42
CA ILE A 180 -17.81 0.38 -1.17
C ILE A 180 -19.02 -0.15 -0.41
N GLY A 181 -19.71 -1.13 -1.00
CA GLY A 181 -20.81 -1.85 -0.38
C GLY A 181 -20.33 -3.12 0.31
N PHE A 182 -20.65 -3.32 1.59
CA PHE A 182 -20.46 -4.58 2.28
C PHE A 182 -21.79 -5.35 2.29
N LEU A 183 -21.79 -6.56 1.69
CA LEU A 183 -22.95 -7.43 1.71
C LEU A 183 -23.29 -7.78 3.16
N ALA A 184 -24.58 -7.89 3.45
CA ALA A 184 -25.09 -8.22 4.75
C ALA A 184 -26.44 -8.95 4.67
N GLY A 185 -26.71 -9.79 5.66
CA GLY A 185 -27.92 -10.61 5.77
C GLY A 185 -27.63 -12.10 6.00
N HIS A 186 -26.35 -12.51 5.95
CA HIS A 186 -25.91 -13.90 6.02
C HIS A 186 -24.83 -14.11 7.09
N ASP A 187 -24.88 -13.32 8.18
CA ASP A 187 -23.87 -13.35 9.28
C ASP A 187 -22.44 -13.09 8.80
N GLU A 188 -22.30 -12.21 7.78
CA GLU A 188 -21.02 -11.78 7.26
C GLU A 188 -20.24 -10.93 8.26
N PHE A 189 -19.01 -10.63 7.90
CA PHE A 189 -18.18 -9.64 8.57
C PHE A 189 -18.88 -8.27 8.61
N ASP A 190 -19.23 -7.82 9.81
CA ASP A 190 -19.86 -6.51 9.99
C ASP A 190 -18.81 -5.40 10.11
N ILE A 191 -18.65 -4.60 9.06
CA ILE A 191 -17.75 -3.44 9.04
C ILE A 191 -18.11 -2.38 10.10
N ASN A 192 -19.35 -2.38 10.59
CA ASN A 192 -19.82 -1.44 11.61
C ASN A 192 -19.60 -1.94 13.05
N ALA A 193 -19.17 -3.19 13.22
CA ALA A 193 -18.86 -3.71 14.54
C ALA A 193 -17.70 -2.95 15.19
N GLN A 194 -17.74 -2.81 16.51
CA GLN A 194 -16.77 -2.01 17.28
C GLN A 194 -15.32 -2.51 17.10
N ASN A 195 -15.11 -3.82 16.99
CA ASN A 195 -13.79 -4.43 16.76
C ASN A 195 -13.23 -4.13 15.35
N ASN A 196 -14.06 -3.66 14.42
CA ASN A 196 -13.69 -3.33 13.04
C ASN A 196 -13.56 -1.82 12.82
N ALA A 197 -13.67 -1.01 13.87
CA ALA A 197 -13.65 0.45 13.79
C ALA A 197 -12.40 1.00 13.13
N GLN A 198 -11.24 0.40 13.37
CA GLN A 198 -9.98 0.82 12.75
C GLN A 198 -9.99 0.62 11.23
N LEU A 199 -10.39 -0.57 10.77
CA LEU A 199 -10.51 -0.86 9.33
C LEU A 199 -11.51 0.09 8.66
N ARG A 200 -12.66 0.31 9.31
CA ARG A 200 -13.68 1.24 8.82
C ARG A 200 -13.12 2.67 8.70
N GLN A 201 -12.38 3.14 9.70
CA GLN A 201 -11.77 4.46 9.67
C GLN A 201 -10.73 4.61 8.54
N GLU A 202 -9.91 3.58 8.32
CA GLU A 202 -8.93 3.60 7.22
C GLU A 202 -9.62 3.63 5.85
N LEU A 203 -10.64 2.80 5.64
CA LEU A 203 -11.40 2.81 4.39
C LEU A 203 -12.17 4.13 4.19
N ALA A 204 -12.74 4.70 5.25
CA ALA A 204 -13.49 5.95 5.20
C ALA A 204 -12.64 7.19 4.87
N LYS A 205 -11.31 7.08 4.91
CA LYS A 205 -10.42 8.15 4.42
C LYS A 205 -10.54 8.38 2.92
N GLN A 206 -10.93 7.35 2.15
CA GLN A 206 -10.93 7.38 0.69
C GLN A 206 -12.26 6.99 0.06
N TYR A 207 -13.09 6.25 0.78
CA TYR A 207 -14.32 5.64 0.26
C TYR A 207 -15.51 5.97 1.15
N GLU A 208 -16.68 6.08 0.53
CA GLU A 208 -17.93 5.97 1.26
C GLU A 208 -18.23 4.49 1.54
N ILE A 209 -18.63 4.15 2.78
CA ILE A 209 -18.88 2.76 3.18
C ILE A 209 -20.37 2.58 3.41
N GLN A 210 -20.96 1.64 2.72
CA GLN A 210 -22.37 1.34 2.80
C GLN A 210 -22.61 -0.15 3.08
N LYS A 211 -23.60 -0.45 3.95
CA LYS A 211 -24.13 -1.80 4.11
C LYS A 211 -25.12 -2.09 2.99
N VAL A 212 -24.99 -3.26 2.33
CA VAL A 212 -25.83 -3.68 1.24
C VAL A 212 -26.63 -4.90 1.64
N GLU A 213 -27.95 -4.78 1.71
CA GLU A 213 -28.85 -5.90 1.91
C GLU A 213 -29.70 -6.09 0.65
N ILE A 214 -29.60 -7.26 0.03
CA ILE A 214 -30.37 -7.59 -1.18
C ILE A 214 -31.73 -8.13 -0.75
N LYS A 215 -32.68 -7.22 -0.47
CA LYS A 215 -34.03 -7.58 -0.04
C LYS A 215 -35.04 -7.45 -1.19
N GLY A 216 -35.91 -8.45 -1.33
CA GLY A 216 -37.02 -8.39 -2.27
C GLY A 216 -36.62 -8.33 -3.74
N GLY A 217 -35.39 -8.78 -4.06
CA GLY A 217 -34.88 -8.80 -5.44
C GLY A 217 -34.60 -7.42 -6.02
N LYS A 218 -34.35 -6.41 -5.18
CA LYS A 218 -33.93 -5.10 -5.65
C LYS A 218 -32.48 -5.14 -6.13
N PRO A 219 -32.16 -4.49 -7.24
CA PRO A 219 -30.79 -4.38 -7.73
C PRO A 219 -29.88 -3.71 -6.70
N ILE A 220 -28.60 -4.07 -6.73
CA ILE A 220 -27.55 -3.35 -6.00
C ILE A 220 -27.46 -1.94 -6.58
N ASP A 221 -27.40 -0.93 -5.70
CA ASP A 221 -27.34 0.50 -6.08
C ASP A 221 -26.17 0.78 -7.01
N GLU A 222 -26.41 1.52 -8.09
CA GLU A 222 -25.40 1.89 -9.09
C GLU A 222 -24.28 2.78 -8.53
N LYS A 223 -24.54 3.46 -7.41
CA LYS A 223 -23.50 4.24 -6.70
C LYS A 223 -22.40 3.37 -6.11
N ILE A 224 -22.70 2.08 -5.88
CA ILE A 224 -21.72 1.15 -5.34
C ILE A 224 -20.74 0.78 -6.47
N SER A 225 -19.49 1.16 -6.30
CA SER A 225 -18.43 0.86 -7.25
C SER A 225 -17.78 -0.52 -7.00
N THR A 226 -17.79 -0.95 -5.73
CA THR A 226 -17.18 -2.22 -5.30
C THR A 226 -18.06 -2.88 -4.25
N LEU A 227 -18.43 -4.14 -4.47
CA LEU A 227 -19.14 -4.98 -3.51
C LEU A 227 -18.15 -5.91 -2.80
N VAL A 228 -18.20 -5.93 -1.47
CA VAL A 228 -17.42 -6.85 -0.64
C VAL A 228 -18.34 -7.89 -0.02
N VAL A 229 -18.09 -9.17 -0.32
CA VAL A 229 -18.76 -10.34 0.27
C VAL A 229 -17.77 -10.99 1.22
N ALA A 230 -17.90 -10.71 2.52
CA ALA A 230 -16.89 -11.05 3.52
C ALA A 230 -17.40 -12.09 4.52
N GLY A 231 -17.04 -13.34 4.30
CA GLY A 231 -17.27 -14.44 5.22
C GLY A 231 -18.74 -14.72 5.55
N PRO A 232 -19.64 -14.88 4.56
CA PRO A 232 -21.02 -15.30 4.82
C PRO A 232 -21.04 -16.64 5.55
N LYS A 233 -21.92 -16.77 6.55
CA LYS A 233 -22.05 -17.99 7.37
C LYS A 233 -23.35 -18.77 7.08
N SER A 234 -24.21 -18.21 6.25
CA SER A 234 -25.43 -18.88 5.77
C SER A 234 -25.55 -18.79 4.25
N THR A 235 -26.48 -19.54 3.69
CA THR A 235 -26.66 -19.65 2.24
C THR A 235 -27.24 -18.38 1.65
N ILE A 236 -26.56 -17.85 0.63
CA ILE A 236 -27.03 -16.75 -0.22
C ILE A 236 -28.02 -17.33 -1.25
N GLY A 237 -29.23 -16.76 -1.30
CA GLY A 237 -30.31 -17.26 -2.14
C GLY A 237 -30.08 -17.00 -3.64
N GLU A 238 -30.78 -17.74 -4.50
CA GLU A 238 -30.66 -17.66 -5.97
C GLU A 238 -30.90 -16.23 -6.49
N ARG A 239 -31.87 -15.54 -5.91
CA ARG A 239 -32.19 -14.16 -6.33
C ARG A 239 -31.07 -13.19 -5.95
N GLU A 240 -30.45 -13.37 -4.80
CA GLU A 240 -29.32 -12.55 -4.34
C GLU A 240 -28.08 -12.80 -5.20
N LYS A 241 -27.78 -14.08 -5.50
CA LYS A 241 -26.71 -14.45 -6.45
C LYS A 241 -26.92 -13.80 -7.82
N TYR A 242 -28.15 -13.80 -8.32
CA TYR A 242 -28.48 -13.13 -9.56
C TYR A 242 -28.19 -11.62 -9.50
N GLU A 243 -28.53 -10.93 -8.42
CA GLU A 243 -28.23 -9.49 -8.29
C GLU A 243 -26.74 -9.21 -8.18
N ILE A 244 -25.98 -10.10 -7.51
CA ILE A 244 -24.52 -10.02 -7.45
C ILE A 244 -23.91 -10.23 -8.83
N ASP A 245 -24.37 -11.23 -9.57
CA ASP A 245 -23.95 -11.49 -10.95
C ASP A 245 -24.23 -10.29 -11.86
N GLN A 246 -25.46 -9.79 -11.83
CA GLN A 246 -25.85 -8.60 -12.61
C GLN A 246 -25.03 -7.36 -12.25
N PHE A 247 -24.67 -7.20 -10.99
CA PHE A 247 -23.76 -6.11 -10.55
C PHE A 247 -22.38 -6.25 -11.22
N ILE A 248 -21.80 -7.46 -11.23
CA ILE A 248 -20.52 -7.74 -11.88
C ILE A 248 -20.63 -7.53 -13.41
N MET A 249 -21.69 -8.06 -14.03
CA MET A 249 -21.91 -7.95 -15.47
C MET A 249 -22.10 -6.50 -15.95
N ARG A 250 -22.60 -5.60 -15.10
CA ARG A 250 -22.68 -4.16 -15.37
C ARG A 250 -21.36 -3.42 -15.18
N GLY A 251 -20.27 -4.12 -14.83
CA GLY A 251 -18.95 -3.56 -14.62
C GLY A 251 -18.64 -3.19 -13.17
N GLY A 252 -19.51 -3.54 -12.23
CA GLY A 252 -19.24 -3.45 -10.79
C GLY A 252 -18.08 -4.38 -10.39
N LYS A 253 -17.29 -3.97 -9.43
CA LYS A 253 -16.17 -4.76 -8.92
C LYS A 253 -16.61 -5.55 -7.70
N ALA A 254 -16.23 -6.83 -7.60
CA ALA A 254 -16.56 -7.66 -6.46
C ALA A 254 -15.30 -8.23 -5.80
N ILE A 255 -15.29 -8.23 -4.48
CA ILE A 255 -14.26 -8.86 -3.64
C ILE A 255 -14.95 -9.94 -2.84
N PHE A 256 -14.54 -11.19 -3.04
CA PHE A 256 -15.03 -12.34 -2.31
C PHE A 256 -13.98 -12.83 -1.32
N LEU A 257 -14.27 -12.71 -0.03
CA LEU A 257 -13.49 -13.26 1.08
C LEU A 257 -14.34 -14.36 1.71
N ILE A 258 -14.19 -15.57 1.23
CA ILE A 258 -15.11 -16.67 1.52
C ILE A 258 -14.37 -17.94 1.90
N ASP A 259 -14.98 -18.71 2.78
CA ASP A 259 -14.53 -20.01 3.25
C ASP A 259 -15.54 -21.09 2.90
N SER A 260 -15.07 -22.33 2.69
CA SER A 260 -15.93 -23.51 2.61
C SER A 260 -15.99 -24.29 3.94
N ILE A 261 -15.19 -23.86 4.91
CA ILE A 261 -15.13 -24.48 6.24
C ILE A 261 -15.33 -23.39 7.29
N ASN A 262 -16.27 -23.62 8.19
CA ASN A 262 -16.49 -22.75 9.34
C ASN A 262 -15.70 -23.29 10.54
N MET A 263 -14.89 -22.39 11.13
CA MET A 263 -14.14 -22.64 12.37
C MET A 263 -14.74 -21.76 13.47
N PRO A 264 -15.66 -22.27 14.31
CA PRO A 264 -16.25 -21.46 15.37
C PRO A 264 -15.20 -20.93 16.35
N PRO A 265 -15.29 -19.67 16.80
CA PRO A 265 -14.33 -19.07 17.72
C PRO A 265 -14.14 -19.92 18.98
N GLY A 266 -12.87 -20.08 19.39
CA GLY A 266 -12.50 -20.86 20.58
C GLY A 266 -12.56 -22.38 20.42
N THR A 267 -12.79 -22.88 19.22
CA THR A 267 -12.77 -24.31 18.91
C THR A 267 -11.74 -24.63 17.82
N ILE A 268 -11.39 -25.91 17.71
CA ILE A 268 -10.61 -26.48 16.60
C ILE A 268 -11.49 -27.41 15.74
N GLN A 269 -12.80 -27.25 15.83
CA GLN A 269 -13.75 -28.11 15.12
C GLN A 269 -14.08 -27.46 13.76
N ALA A 270 -13.69 -28.15 12.69
CA ALA A 270 -13.98 -27.75 11.33
C ALA A 270 -15.35 -28.27 10.91
N ASN A 271 -16.25 -27.36 10.53
CA ASN A 271 -17.57 -27.71 10.04
C ASN A 271 -17.71 -27.27 8.57
N PRO A 272 -18.21 -28.12 7.65
CA PRO A 272 -18.48 -27.72 6.29
C PRO A 272 -19.44 -26.52 6.27
N LEU A 273 -19.15 -25.55 5.42
CA LEU A 273 -19.94 -24.33 5.21
C LEU A 273 -20.39 -24.24 3.74
N SER A 274 -21.68 -24.23 3.52
CA SER A 274 -22.25 -24.04 2.20
C SER A 274 -22.92 -22.66 2.11
N THR A 275 -22.26 -21.75 1.42
CA THR A 275 -22.77 -20.40 1.18
C THR A 275 -23.60 -20.29 -0.09
N GLY A 276 -23.63 -21.34 -0.94
CA GLY A 276 -24.28 -21.32 -2.25
C GLY A 276 -23.54 -20.51 -3.32
N LEU A 277 -22.34 -19.95 -3.02
CA LEU A 277 -21.62 -19.08 -3.97
C LEU A 277 -20.75 -19.84 -4.98
N ASN A 278 -20.53 -21.15 -4.79
CA ASN A 278 -19.55 -21.87 -5.59
C ASN A 278 -19.95 -22.02 -7.06
N ASP A 279 -21.25 -22.07 -7.35
CA ASP A 279 -21.80 -22.06 -8.71
C ASP A 279 -21.60 -20.69 -9.39
N LEU A 280 -21.89 -19.59 -8.70
CA LEU A 280 -21.61 -18.22 -9.17
C LEU A 280 -20.13 -18.04 -9.46
N LEU A 281 -19.25 -18.40 -8.54
CA LEU A 281 -17.81 -18.29 -8.71
C LEU A 281 -17.28 -19.15 -9.86
N SER A 282 -17.81 -20.37 -10.00
CA SER A 282 -17.45 -21.26 -11.10
C SER A 282 -17.83 -20.68 -12.46
N HIS A 283 -18.96 -19.98 -12.54
CA HIS A 283 -19.36 -19.24 -13.75
C HIS A 283 -18.34 -18.13 -14.09
N HIS A 284 -17.76 -17.51 -13.09
CA HIS A 284 -16.68 -16.50 -13.24
C HIS A 284 -15.27 -17.11 -13.28
N GLY A 285 -15.13 -18.40 -13.48
CA GLY A 285 -13.84 -19.06 -13.71
C GLY A 285 -13.07 -19.45 -12.44
N VAL A 286 -13.68 -19.43 -11.27
CA VAL A 286 -13.03 -19.80 -10.00
C VAL A 286 -13.89 -20.80 -9.23
N LYS A 287 -13.28 -21.86 -8.73
CA LYS A 287 -13.94 -22.87 -7.88
C LYS A 287 -13.31 -22.91 -6.51
N LEU A 288 -14.14 -22.82 -5.47
CA LEU A 288 -13.70 -22.98 -4.08
C LEU A 288 -13.73 -24.46 -3.70
N GLY A 289 -12.59 -24.97 -3.21
CA GLY A 289 -12.47 -26.33 -2.71
C GLY A 289 -13.15 -26.50 -1.35
N ASN A 290 -13.81 -27.64 -1.14
CA ASN A 290 -14.40 -27.98 0.15
C ASN A 290 -13.37 -28.72 1.03
N ASN A 291 -12.30 -28.01 1.40
CA ASN A 291 -11.15 -28.53 2.13
C ASN A 291 -10.45 -27.44 2.95
N LEU A 292 -9.52 -27.86 3.79
CA LEU A 292 -8.55 -26.97 4.45
C LEU A 292 -7.16 -27.22 3.88
N VAL A 293 -6.46 -26.17 3.57
CA VAL A 293 -5.06 -26.22 3.15
C VAL A 293 -4.17 -26.34 4.38
N ALA A 294 -3.29 -27.35 4.39
CA ALA A 294 -2.27 -27.50 5.41
C ALA A 294 -0.88 -27.43 4.77
N ASP A 295 -0.09 -26.43 5.17
CA ASP A 295 1.29 -26.28 4.73
C ASP A 295 2.25 -26.59 5.88
N TYR A 296 3.00 -27.68 5.75
CA TYR A 296 3.99 -28.10 6.74
C TYR A 296 5.35 -27.44 6.55
N ALA A 297 5.59 -26.79 5.42
CA ALA A 297 6.86 -26.13 5.09
C ALA A 297 6.85 -24.64 5.44
N SER A 298 5.71 -23.97 5.20
CA SER A 298 5.57 -22.53 5.43
C SER A 298 4.22 -22.24 6.10
N HIS A 299 4.25 -22.06 7.42
CA HIS A 299 3.06 -21.80 8.22
C HIS A 299 3.37 -20.87 9.38
N ASP A 300 2.35 -20.29 9.93
CA ASP A 300 2.44 -19.49 11.14
C ASP A 300 2.08 -20.30 12.39
N ASN A 301 2.15 -19.67 13.54
CA ASN A 301 1.88 -20.29 14.82
C ASN A 301 0.44 -20.00 15.28
N LEU A 302 -0.19 -21.00 15.88
CA LEU A 302 -1.41 -20.81 16.66
C LEU A 302 -1.04 -20.49 18.11
N THR A 303 -1.53 -19.36 18.61
CA THR A 303 -1.37 -18.94 20.00
C THR A 303 -2.73 -18.96 20.69
N TYR A 304 -2.84 -19.68 21.79
CA TYR A 304 -4.08 -19.78 22.58
C TYR A 304 -3.80 -19.79 24.08
N SER A 305 -4.79 -19.37 24.87
CA SER A 305 -4.72 -19.43 26.33
C SER A 305 -5.18 -20.80 26.83
N GLN A 306 -4.34 -21.46 27.61
CA GLN A 306 -4.66 -22.73 28.28
C GLN A 306 -4.89 -22.47 29.76
N GLY A 307 -6.10 -22.79 30.26
CA GLY A 307 -6.45 -22.63 31.67
C GLY A 307 -6.47 -21.19 32.19
N GLY A 308 -6.49 -20.20 31.33
CA GLY A 308 -6.53 -18.76 31.67
C GLY A 308 -5.20 -18.18 32.19
N PHE A 309 -4.17 -19.00 32.41
CA PHE A 309 -2.90 -18.56 33.01
C PHE A 309 -1.68 -18.76 32.10
N MET A 310 -1.76 -19.64 31.12
CA MET A 310 -0.64 -19.93 30.23
C MET A 310 -1.01 -19.64 28.78
N THR A 311 -0.13 -18.91 28.12
CA THR A 311 -0.19 -18.73 26.67
C THR A 311 0.67 -19.81 26.02
N VAL A 312 0.06 -20.63 25.17
CA VAL A 312 0.73 -21.70 24.42
C VAL A 312 0.80 -21.28 22.96
N THR A 313 2.00 -21.30 22.40
CA THR A 313 2.25 -21.05 20.97
C THR A 313 2.80 -22.31 20.35
N ARG A 314 2.18 -22.78 19.27
CA ARG A 314 2.59 -24.00 18.54
C ARG A 314 2.58 -23.76 17.03
N PRO A 315 3.52 -24.36 16.27
CA PRO A 315 3.44 -24.44 14.82
C PRO A 315 2.08 -25.01 14.39
N TYR A 316 1.42 -24.33 13.43
CA TYR A 316 0.07 -24.76 13.04
C TYR A 316 -0.08 -24.76 11.51
N PRO A 317 0.07 -25.92 10.85
CA PRO A 317 0.08 -26.04 9.39
C PRO A 317 -1.16 -25.51 8.68
N TYR A 318 -2.30 -25.42 9.37
CA TYR A 318 -3.54 -24.83 8.83
C TYR A 318 -3.55 -23.29 8.84
N PHE A 319 -2.41 -22.67 9.18
CA PHE A 319 -2.14 -21.25 8.96
C PHE A 319 -1.06 -21.11 7.89
N PRO A 320 -1.33 -21.54 6.64
CA PRO A 320 -0.33 -21.44 5.57
C PRO A 320 0.12 -20.00 5.42
N LYS A 321 1.44 -19.83 5.28
CA LYS A 321 2.09 -18.55 5.13
C LYS A 321 2.68 -18.47 3.73
N VAL A 322 2.02 -17.69 2.88
CA VAL A 322 2.51 -17.40 1.54
C VAL A 322 3.60 -16.35 1.66
N LEU A 323 4.81 -16.69 1.25
CA LEU A 323 5.97 -15.80 1.22
C LEU A 323 6.08 -15.14 -0.16
N LYS A 324 6.78 -14.02 -0.25
CA LYS A 324 7.09 -13.38 -1.53
C LYS A 324 7.94 -14.31 -2.40
N GLU A 325 8.97 -14.89 -1.80
CA GLU A 325 9.82 -15.91 -2.41
C GLU A 325 9.99 -17.09 -1.44
N PHE A 326 9.95 -18.28 -1.96
CA PHE A 326 10.25 -19.50 -1.21
C PHE A 326 11.39 -20.25 -1.88
N LYS A 327 12.47 -20.49 -1.12
CA LYS A 327 13.58 -21.34 -1.56
C LYS A 327 13.39 -22.76 -1.06
N PHE A 328 13.26 -23.70 -1.98
CA PHE A 328 13.27 -25.13 -1.66
C PHE A 328 14.66 -25.61 -1.25
N LEU A 329 14.71 -26.72 -0.52
CA LEU A 329 15.96 -27.38 -0.16
C LEU A 329 16.77 -27.83 -1.41
N THR A 330 16.09 -28.00 -2.53
CA THR A 330 16.69 -28.30 -3.85
C THR A 330 17.46 -27.12 -4.46
N GLY A 331 17.34 -25.92 -3.88
CA GLY A 331 17.90 -24.67 -4.40
C GLY A 331 17.00 -23.95 -5.41
N GLU A 332 15.87 -24.53 -5.78
CA GLU A 332 14.85 -23.88 -6.61
C GLU A 332 14.13 -22.79 -5.84
N THR A 333 13.80 -21.69 -6.52
CA THR A 333 13.04 -20.57 -5.98
C THR A 333 11.66 -20.55 -6.63
N SER A 334 10.61 -20.45 -5.84
CA SER A 334 9.24 -20.23 -6.31
C SER A 334 8.74 -18.88 -5.83
N GLU A 335 8.09 -18.14 -6.71
CA GLU A 335 7.36 -16.93 -6.34
C GLU A 335 6.02 -17.32 -5.72
N GLY A 336 5.71 -16.80 -4.54
CA GLY A 336 4.43 -17.00 -3.87
C GLY A 336 3.52 -15.78 -4.05
N LEU A 337 3.99 -14.59 -3.66
CA LEU A 337 3.28 -13.34 -3.86
C LEU A 337 3.87 -12.61 -5.07
N ALA A 338 3.02 -12.30 -6.06
CA ALA A 338 3.45 -11.60 -7.26
C ALA A 338 4.05 -10.22 -6.93
N ALA A 339 5.34 -10.05 -7.19
CA ALA A 339 6.10 -8.84 -6.83
C ALA A 339 5.68 -7.59 -7.61
N ASP A 340 5.12 -7.76 -8.81
CA ASP A 340 4.68 -6.67 -9.69
C ASP A 340 3.17 -6.38 -9.59
N HIS A 341 2.43 -7.15 -8.78
CA HIS A 341 1.00 -6.96 -8.58
C HIS A 341 0.71 -5.88 -7.55
N MET A 342 -0.27 -5.01 -7.81
CA MET A 342 -0.58 -3.85 -6.95
C MET A 342 -0.97 -4.23 -5.51
N ILE A 343 -1.64 -5.37 -5.32
CA ILE A 343 -2.11 -5.82 -4.00
C ILE A 343 -0.99 -6.51 -3.22
N THR A 344 -0.20 -7.35 -3.89
CA THR A 344 0.76 -8.26 -3.23
C THR A 344 2.20 -7.81 -3.30
N GLY A 345 2.56 -6.91 -4.21
CA GLY A 345 3.95 -6.55 -4.50
C GLY A 345 4.72 -5.93 -3.33
N ARG A 346 4.01 -5.38 -2.32
CA ARG A 346 4.62 -4.82 -1.10
C ARG A 346 4.47 -5.70 0.13
N LEU A 347 3.80 -6.84 0.00
CA LEU A 347 3.68 -7.80 1.09
C LEU A 347 4.92 -8.70 1.09
N ASP A 348 5.56 -8.83 2.25
CA ASP A 348 6.64 -9.80 2.44
C ASP A 348 6.07 -11.21 2.65
N SER A 349 4.92 -11.29 3.29
CA SER A 349 4.18 -12.54 3.50
C SER A 349 2.70 -12.27 3.75
N LEU A 350 1.88 -13.30 3.55
CA LEU A 350 0.45 -13.31 3.88
C LEU A 350 0.10 -14.61 4.57
N THR A 351 -0.39 -14.55 5.79
CA THR A 351 -0.91 -15.74 6.51
C THR A 351 -2.40 -15.87 6.25
N LEU A 352 -2.84 -17.05 5.87
CA LEU A 352 -4.22 -17.38 5.52
C LEU A 352 -4.79 -18.42 6.50
N PRO A 353 -5.33 -18.01 7.66
CA PRO A 353 -5.85 -18.94 8.66
C PRO A 353 -7.02 -19.73 8.12
N TRP A 354 -6.95 -21.07 8.22
CA TRP A 354 -8.01 -22.03 7.86
C TRP A 354 -8.56 -21.85 6.44
N THR A 355 -7.70 -21.49 5.51
CA THR A 355 -8.10 -21.23 4.13
C THR A 355 -8.45 -22.52 3.38
N SER A 356 -9.38 -22.41 2.45
CA SER A 356 -9.73 -23.44 1.45
C SER A 356 -8.92 -23.22 0.17
N SER A 357 -8.74 -24.29 -0.62
CA SER A 357 -8.09 -24.19 -1.92
C SER A 357 -8.98 -23.47 -2.95
N LEU A 358 -8.35 -22.77 -3.90
CA LEU A 358 -8.99 -22.21 -5.06
C LEU A 358 -8.46 -22.87 -6.33
N GLU A 359 -9.35 -23.19 -7.26
CA GLU A 359 -9.05 -23.75 -8.58
C GLU A 359 -9.49 -22.73 -9.64
N ILE A 360 -8.58 -22.40 -10.55
CA ILE A 360 -8.90 -21.56 -11.70
C ILE A 360 -9.46 -22.48 -12.80
N LEU A 361 -10.67 -22.21 -13.24
CA LEU A 361 -11.33 -22.94 -14.31
C LEU A 361 -10.97 -22.29 -15.66
N SER A 362 -10.48 -23.10 -16.59
CA SER A 362 -10.11 -22.67 -17.95
C SER A 362 -11.29 -22.69 -18.89
#